data_63147e2c3fe571edbdb06eaee3321ddb
#
_entry.id   63147e2c3fe571edbdb06eaee3321ddb
#
_cell.length_a   1.000
_cell.length_b   1.000
_cell.length_c   1.000
_cell.angle_alpha   90.00
_cell.angle_beta   90.00
_cell.angle_gamma   90.00
#
_symmetry.space_group_name_H-M   'P 1'
#
loop_
_entity.id
_entity.type
_entity.pdbx_description
1 polymer ?
#
loop_
_entity_poly.entity_id
_entity_poly.type
_entity_poly.pdbx_seq_one_letter_code
_entity_poly.pdbx_strand_id
1 'polypeptide(L)'
;MALDGVFLRHIKNELQTALADSRVDKVYQPSNDEIVLTMRSRDSGSKKLLLSARANSPRINITSQTPENPQTPPMLCMLLRKRLAGARLREIRQPELERILFLDFEGKNELGDTVMMTLAVEIMAQYSNVIFIDGDGMIIDALKRVDPTMSSKRLVLPNVRYELPPKQNKLNMLEVSAEEILSAIKAYPKNADLSKAILATVQGVSPIICREVAHLTGRGNDVFSKELTAEDEKRLLYFLNRIIETAKNISGSPILIKDNTGKPTDISFLDITQYGNSVSIEHPESFCSLLDEFYSRRDSIERMRARSQDLSKLLTNLCERISRKIIAQQAELMACVDREHLRICGDILEANLYRIKKGDEFCEAENFYDENLAKIKIKLNPALSPTQNAQKYYKDYRKAKTAEQMLKVQLEKAHEELQYLEAVLDSLGRAETEREINEIRTELAEQGYIRTNRKKQKKEATLPPLEYKSKSGFTILVGRNNRQNDKLTLKQADKNDFWFHTKEIPGSHTIIVTNGQTPDDDTILYAASLAAYHSKARNAGKVPVDYTKIRYVSKPQGSKPGMVIYVNQKTLYVEPMEN
;
A
#
# COMPACT_ATOMS: atom_id res chain seq x y z
N MET A 1 9.23 22.08 -0.48
CA MET A 1 8.78 21.44 -1.72
C MET A 1 9.62 22.03 -2.83
N ALA A 2 10.45 21.23 -3.46
CA ALA A 2 11.42 21.69 -4.46
C ALA A 2 10.77 22.14 -5.79
N LEU A 3 9.60 21.61 -6.11
CA LEU A 3 8.87 21.93 -7.33
C LEU A 3 8.09 23.23 -7.12
N ASP A 4 8.73 24.32 -7.49
CA ASP A 4 8.20 25.69 -7.40
C ASP A 4 7.70 26.21 -8.76
N GLY A 5 7.25 27.47 -8.79
CA GLY A 5 6.69 28.06 -10.01
C GLY A 5 7.71 28.25 -11.12
N VAL A 6 8.97 28.60 -10.78
CA VAL A 6 10.05 28.74 -11.78
C VAL A 6 10.47 27.38 -12.30
N PHE A 7 10.61 26.39 -11.44
CA PHE A 7 10.89 25.02 -11.85
C PHE A 7 9.79 24.49 -12.81
N LEU A 8 8.53 24.72 -12.44
CA LEU A 8 7.39 24.31 -13.27
C LEU A 8 7.36 25.00 -14.62
N ARG A 9 7.85 26.24 -14.71
CA ARG A 9 8.00 26.98 -15.97
C ARG A 9 9.00 26.29 -16.92
N HIS A 10 10.09 25.76 -16.40
CA HIS A 10 11.06 24.96 -17.18
C HIS A 10 10.42 23.65 -17.67
N ILE A 11 9.70 22.94 -16.78
CA ILE A 11 8.95 21.74 -17.17
C ILE A 11 7.91 22.07 -18.26
N LYS A 12 7.15 23.17 -18.10
CA LYS A 12 6.17 23.62 -19.07
C LYS A 12 6.78 23.79 -20.45
N ASN A 13 7.95 24.42 -20.53
CA ASN A 13 8.65 24.64 -21.78
C ASN A 13 9.12 23.32 -22.43
N GLU A 14 9.67 22.41 -21.63
CA GLU A 14 10.08 21.08 -22.10
C GLU A 14 8.88 20.27 -22.61
N LEU A 15 7.78 20.26 -21.86
CA LEU A 15 6.55 19.58 -22.26
C LEU A 15 5.94 20.19 -23.53
N GLN A 16 5.91 21.53 -23.65
CA GLN A 16 5.41 22.21 -24.84
C GLN A 16 6.20 21.84 -26.09
N THR A 17 7.53 21.81 -25.98
CA THR A 17 8.43 21.41 -27.08
C THR A 17 8.25 19.93 -27.45
N ALA A 18 8.12 19.05 -26.45
CA ALA A 18 8.11 17.61 -26.64
C ALA A 18 6.73 17.07 -27.10
N LEU A 19 5.64 17.77 -26.77
CA LEU A 19 4.25 17.30 -26.93
C LEU A 19 3.38 18.21 -27.80
N ALA A 20 3.92 19.29 -28.38
CA ALA A 20 3.17 20.16 -29.27
C ALA A 20 2.45 19.35 -30.36
N ASP A 21 1.16 19.66 -30.58
CA ASP A 21 0.30 19.02 -31.58
C ASP A 21 0.15 17.48 -31.47
N SER A 22 0.65 16.86 -30.40
CA SER A 22 0.48 15.43 -30.17
C SER A 22 -0.99 15.10 -29.83
N ARG A 23 -1.41 13.88 -30.17
CA ARG A 23 -2.76 13.37 -29.88
C ARG A 23 -2.75 12.43 -28.68
N VAL A 24 -3.80 12.47 -27.88
CA VAL A 24 -4.04 11.49 -26.82
C VAL A 24 -4.42 10.15 -27.47
N ASP A 25 -3.54 9.15 -27.35
CA ASP A 25 -3.78 7.78 -27.83
C ASP A 25 -4.48 6.94 -26.78
N LYS A 26 -3.99 6.98 -25.53
CA LYS A 26 -4.56 6.18 -24.43
C LYS A 26 -4.53 6.96 -23.12
N VAL A 27 -5.51 6.66 -22.27
CA VAL A 27 -5.60 7.21 -20.90
C VAL A 27 -5.61 6.08 -19.91
N TYR A 28 -4.76 6.19 -18.88
CA TYR A 28 -4.66 5.26 -17.77
C TYR A 28 -4.74 6.03 -16.45
N GLN A 29 -5.23 5.36 -15.42
CA GLN A 29 -5.26 5.86 -14.05
C GLN A 29 -4.72 4.76 -13.14
N PRO A 30 -3.39 4.71 -12.91
CA PRO A 30 -2.74 3.66 -12.13
C PRO A 30 -3.14 3.65 -10.66
N SER A 31 -3.46 4.83 -10.11
CA SER A 31 -3.92 5.01 -8.73
C SER A 31 -4.99 6.10 -8.66
N ASN A 32 -5.58 6.30 -7.48
CA ASN A 32 -6.59 7.34 -7.28
C ASN A 32 -6.04 8.76 -7.49
N ASP A 33 -4.72 8.93 -7.41
CA ASP A 33 -4.04 10.22 -7.45
C ASP A 33 -3.17 10.43 -8.71
N GLU A 34 -3.21 9.52 -9.68
CA GLU A 34 -2.34 9.59 -10.87
C GLU A 34 -3.11 9.32 -12.16
N ILE A 35 -2.82 10.12 -13.19
CA ILE A 35 -3.28 9.91 -14.57
C ILE A 35 -2.06 9.80 -15.47
N VAL A 36 -2.07 8.89 -16.42
CA VAL A 36 -1.05 8.75 -17.46
C VAL A 36 -1.72 8.86 -18.82
N LEU A 37 -1.33 9.89 -19.57
CA LEU A 37 -1.76 10.07 -20.97
C LEU A 37 -0.67 9.55 -21.90
N THR A 38 -1.01 8.62 -22.78
CA THR A 38 -0.12 8.25 -23.88
C THR A 38 -0.35 9.26 -25.01
N MET A 39 0.65 10.10 -25.26
CA MET A 39 0.65 11.16 -26.26
C MET A 39 1.40 10.67 -27.49
N ARG A 40 0.78 10.77 -28.66
CA ARG A 40 1.37 10.34 -29.93
C ARG A 40 1.60 11.52 -30.86
N SER A 41 2.86 11.79 -31.18
CA SER A 41 3.25 12.73 -32.22
C SER A 41 3.64 11.99 -33.50
N ARG A 42 3.57 12.67 -34.64
CA ARG A 42 4.05 12.13 -35.92
C ARG A 42 5.57 12.01 -35.95
N ASP A 43 6.25 12.99 -35.36
CA ASP A 43 7.71 13.15 -35.47
C ASP A 43 8.48 12.50 -34.33
N SER A 44 7.93 12.53 -33.08
CA SER A 44 8.62 12.07 -31.87
C SER A 44 8.06 10.74 -31.30
N GLY A 45 7.14 10.08 -32.01
CA GLY A 45 6.60 8.79 -31.61
C GLY A 45 5.60 8.89 -30.45
N SER A 46 5.62 7.89 -29.55
CA SER A 46 4.70 7.81 -28.41
C SER A 46 5.43 8.13 -27.12
N LYS A 47 4.94 9.12 -26.36
CA LYS A 47 5.44 9.53 -25.05
C LYS A 47 4.35 9.37 -24.00
N LYS A 48 4.73 9.05 -22.76
CA LYS A 48 3.79 8.97 -21.63
C LYS A 48 3.91 10.23 -20.80
N LEU A 49 2.83 10.95 -20.63
CA LEU A 49 2.71 12.12 -19.77
C LEU A 49 2.05 11.69 -18.46
N LEU A 50 2.79 11.78 -17.36
CA LEU A 50 2.31 11.52 -16.00
C LEU A 50 1.79 12.81 -15.38
N LEU A 51 0.57 12.76 -14.84
CA LEU A 51 -0.07 13.79 -14.01
C LEU A 51 -0.28 13.19 -12.62
N SER A 52 0.51 13.60 -11.64
CA SER A 52 0.44 13.09 -10.26
C SER A 52 -0.08 14.17 -9.31
N ALA A 53 -1.19 13.89 -8.65
CA ALA A 53 -1.76 14.66 -7.55
C ALA A 53 -1.46 14.05 -6.17
N ARG A 54 -0.44 13.17 -6.06
CA ARG A 54 -0.02 12.56 -4.79
C ARG A 54 0.52 13.64 -3.84
N ALA A 55 0.15 13.56 -2.56
CA ALA A 55 0.56 14.55 -1.57
C ALA A 55 2.09 14.69 -1.45
N ASN A 56 2.83 13.57 -1.54
CA ASN A 56 4.28 13.53 -1.33
C ASN A 56 5.10 13.60 -2.63
N SER A 57 4.47 13.36 -3.78
CA SER A 57 5.12 13.37 -5.09
C SER A 57 4.26 14.01 -6.20
N PRO A 58 3.67 15.21 -5.95
CA PRO A 58 2.87 15.87 -6.95
C PRO A 58 3.77 16.42 -8.05
N ARG A 59 3.44 16.09 -9.31
CA ARG A 59 4.23 16.51 -10.47
C ARG A 59 3.51 16.29 -11.79
N ILE A 60 4.07 16.88 -12.81
CA ILE A 60 3.77 16.61 -14.22
C ILE A 60 5.09 16.44 -14.97
N ASN A 61 5.25 15.33 -15.67
CA ASN A 61 6.44 15.07 -16.49
C ASN A 61 6.21 13.97 -17.53
N ILE A 62 7.01 13.97 -18.58
CA ILE A 62 7.15 12.80 -19.45
C ILE A 62 7.86 11.72 -18.64
N THR A 63 7.29 10.50 -18.61
CA THR A 63 7.83 9.39 -17.82
C THR A 63 8.18 8.19 -18.69
N SER A 64 9.28 7.53 -18.36
CA SER A 64 9.65 6.21 -18.87
C SER A 64 8.95 5.09 -18.10
N GLN A 65 8.43 5.38 -16.92
CA GLN A 65 7.81 4.43 -16.02
C GLN A 65 6.48 3.88 -16.59
N THR A 66 6.20 2.62 -16.29
CA THR A 66 4.93 1.99 -16.66
C THR A 66 4.30 1.39 -15.41
N PRO A 67 3.61 2.21 -14.59
CA PRO A 67 2.94 1.70 -13.42
C PRO A 67 1.82 0.73 -13.83
N GLU A 68 1.58 -0.29 -13.01
CA GLU A 68 0.47 -1.21 -13.24
C GLU A 68 -0.86 -0.51 -13.07
N ASN A 69 -1.79 -0.83 -13.95
CA ASN A 69 -3.14 -0.29 -13.92
C ASN A 69 -4.08 -1.18 -13.10
N PRO A 70 -5.08 -0.60 -12.40
CA PRO A 70 -6.10 -1.37 -11.73
C PRO A 70 -6.91 -2.19 -12.76
N GLN A 71 -7.43 -3.34 -12.33
CA GLN A 71 -8.22 -4.23 -13.19
C GLN A 71 -9.49 -3.56 -13.71
N THR A 72 -10.12 -2.72 -12.88
CA THR A 72 -11.29 -1.91 -13.26
C THR A 72 -10.87 -0.45 -13.28
N PRO A 73 -10.91 0.21 -14.45
CA PRO A 73 -10.58 1.63 -14.54
C PRO A 73 -11.54 2.48 -13.69
N PRO A 74 -11.05 3.47 -12.93
CA PRO A 74 -11.89 4.42 -12.20
C PRO A 74 -12.79 5.24 -13.14
N MET A 75 -13.87 5.82 -12.60
CA MET A 75 -14.86 6.58 -13.40
C MET A 75 -14.23 7.74 -14.14
N LEU A 76 -13.37 8.53 -13.51
CA LEU A 76 -12.67 9.64 -14.17
C LEU A 76 -11.82 9.14 -15.35
N CYS A 77 -11.13 8.01 -15.22
CA CYS A 77 -10.38 7.41 -16.33
C CYS A 77 -11.28 7.08 -17.52
N MET A 78 -12.46 6.54 -17.26
CA MET A 78 -13.43 6.22 -18.31
C MET A 78 -13.97 7.49 -18.98
N LEU A 79 -14.24 8.53 -18.19
CA LEU A 79 -14.66 9.83 -18.69
C LEU A 79 -13.60 10.49 -19.58
N LEU A 80 -12.34 10.51 -19.11
CA LEU A 80 -11.21 11.04 -19.88
C LEU A 80 -10.98 10.22 -21.17
N ARG A 81 -11.11 8.90 -21.14
CA ARG A 81 -11.07 8.06 -22.35
C ARG A 81 -12.15 8.45 -23.36
N LYS A 82 -13.37 8.68 -22.89
CA LYS A 82 -14.50 9.05 -23.75
C LYS A 82 -14.29 10.42 -24.39
N ARG A 83 -13.73 11.39 -23.66
CA ARG A 83 -13.66 12.80 -24.07
C ARG A 83 -12.33 13.18 -24.73
N LEU A 84 -11.20 12.64 -24.24
CA LEU A 84 -9.86 13.03 -24.69
C LEU A 84 -9.24 12.07 -25.72
N ALA A 85 -9.77 10.87 -25.95
CA ALA A 85 -9.19 9.97 -26.95
C ALA A 85 -9.22 10.63 -28.35
N GLY A 86 -8.04 10.71 -28.99
CA GLY A 86 -7.84 11.38 -30.28
C GLY A 86 -7.75 12.90 -30.22
N ALA A 87 -8.03 13.54 -29.07
CA ALA A 87 -7.90 14.99 -28.91
C ALA A 87 -6.42 15.43 -29.06
N ARG A 88 -6.21 16.61 -29.60
CA ARG A 88 -4.91 17.19 -29.90
C ARG A 88 -4.55 18.22 -28.82
N LEU A 89 -3.36 18.10 -28.24
CA LEU A 89 -2.80 19.10 -27.34
C LEU A 89 -2.41 20.35 -28.15
N ARG A 90 -3.05 21.47 -27.85
CA ARG A 90 -2.82 22.75 -28.52
C ARG A 90 -1.82 23.62 -27.77
N GLU A 91 -2.00 23.74 -26.47
CA GLU A 91 -1.19 24.64 -25.66
C GLU A 91 -1.02 24.10 -24.24
N ILE A 92 0.12 24.43 -23.61
CA ILE A 92 0.34 24.27 -22.17
C ILE A 92 0.56 25.65 -21.59
N ARG A 93 -0.32 26.09 -20.69
CA ARG A 93 -0.29 27.42 -20.06
C ARG A 93 0.02 27.33 -18.57
N GLN A 94 0.74 28.33 -18.07
CA GLN A 94 0.99 28.52 -16.65
C GLN A 94 0.59 29.95 -16.27
N PRO A 95 -0.33 30.16 -15.33
CA PRO A 95 -0.68 31.51 -14.88
C PRO A 95 0.46 32.06 -14.02
N GLU A 96 1.11 33.11 -14.46
CA GLU A 96 2.25 33.74 -13.77
C GLU A 96 3.32 32.71 -13.37
N LEU A 97 3.69 32.67 -12.11
CA LEU A 97 4.55 31.64 -11.49
C LEU A 97 3.77 30.75 -10.52
N GLU A 98 2.46 30.57 -10.76
CA GLU A 98 1.66 29.65 -9.98
C GLU A 98 2.07 28.20 -10.26
N ARG A 99 1.84 27.33 -9.28
CA ARG A 99 2.13 25.88 -9.42
C ARG A 99 0.95 25.15 -10.06
N ILE A 100 0.52 25.67 -11.22
CA ILE A 100 -0.60 25.15 -12.00
C ILE A 100 -0.22 25.13 -13.47
N LEU A 101 -0.48 24.01 -14.15
CA LEU A 101 -0.43 23.95 -15.62
C LEU A 101 -1.81 23.63 -16.17
N PHE A 102 -2.20 24.36 -17.18
CA PHE A 102 -3.35 24.06 -18.03
C PHE A 102 -2.88 23.39 -19.30
N LEU A 103 -3.44 22.22 -19.60
CA LEU A 103 -3.23 21.52 -20.87
C LEU A 103 -4.52 21.66 -21.67
N ASP A 104 -4.47 22.42 -22.74
CA ASP A 104 -5.62 22.73 -23.59
C ASP A 104 -5.66 21.75 -24.77
N PHE A 105 -6.75 20.99 -24.85
CA PHE A 105 -6.98 19.97 -25.86
C PHE A 105 -8.12 20.38 -26.80
N GLU A 106 -7.89 20.21 -28.08
CA GLU A 106 -8.92 20.28 -29.11
C GLU A 106 -9.39 18.86 -29.43
N GLY A 107 -10.66 18.61 -29.22
CA GLY A 107 -11.29 17.32 -29.47
C GLY A 107 -12.65 17.46 -30.16
N LYS A 108 -13.38 16.35 -30.27
CA LYS A 108 -14.73 16.31 -30.80
C LYS A 108 -15.72 15.92 -29.71
N ASN A 109 -16.88 16.60 -29.70
CA ASN A 109 -18.00 16.21 -28.86
C ASN A 109 -18.77 15.01 -29.47
N GLU A 110 -19.84 14.57 -28.82
CA GLU A 110 -20.67 13.46 -29.28
C GLU A 110 -21.44 13.78 -30.59
N LEU A 111 -21.61 15.04 -30.92
CA LEU A 111 -22.24 15.52 -32.14
C LEU A 111 -21.24 15.69 -33.30
N GLY A 112 -19.93 15.55 -33.02
CA GLY A 112 -18.87 15.72 -34.02
C GLY A 112 -18.30 17.14 -34.10
N ASP A 113 -18.81 18.10 -33.31
CA ASP A 113 -18.30 19.45 -33.27
C ASP A 113 -16.93 19.52 -32.59
N THR A 114 -16.11 20.45 -33.08
CA THR A 114 -14.81 20.73 -32.45
C THR A 114 -15.01 21.50 -31.15
N VAL A 115 -14.50 20.98 -30.05
CA VAL A 115 -14.61 21.60 -28.72
C VAL A 115 -13.24 21.68 -28.06
N MET A 116 -13.05 22.72 -27.26
CA MET A 116 -11.89 22.86 -26.40
C MET A 116 -12.17 22.24 -25.04
N MET A 117 -11.17 21.58 -24.49
CA MET A 117 -11.21 20.95 -23.15
C MET A 117 -9.87 21.18 -22.47
N THR A 118 -9.88 21.40 -21.18
CA THR A 118 -8.67 21.71 -20.42
C THR A 118 -8.47 20.72 -19.26
N LEU A 119 -7.23 20.23 -19.08
CA LEU A 119 -6.81 19.59 -17.84
C LEU A 119 -5.99 20.59 -17.02
N ALA A 120 -6.52 21.04 -15.88
CA ALA A 120 -5.79 21.82 -14.91
C ALA A 120 -5.06 20.89 -13.94
N VAL A 121 -3.73 21.00 -13.91
CA VAL A 121 -2.85 20.23 -13.04
C VAL A 121 -2.31 21.13 -11.95
N GLU A 122 -2.81 21.00 -10.74
CA GLU A 122 -2.45 21.79 -9.57
C GLU A 122 -1.43 21.02 -8.71
N ILE A 123 -0.28 21.65 -8.41
CA ILE A 123 0.85 21.03 -7.71
C ILE A 123 1.03 21.70 -6.35
N MET A 124 0.24 21.29 -5.34
CA MET A 124 0.10 21.94 -4.03
C MET A 124 0.14 20.96 -2.86
N ALA A 125 1.10 20.03 -2.86
CA ALA A 125 1.23 18.98 -1.84
C ALA A 125 -0.08 18.21 -1.63
N GLN A 126 -0.63 18.20 -0.42
CA GLN A 126 -1.89 17.52 -0.11
C GLN A 126 -3.10 18.04 -0.89
N TYR A 127 -3.06 19.30 -1.34
CA TYR A 127 -4.11 19.95 -2.12
C TYR A 127 -3.92 19.80 -3.64
N SER A 128 -2.91 19.04 -4.09
CA SER A 128 -2.69 18.78 -5.51
C SER A 128 -3.88 18.06 -6.12
N ASN A 129 -4.21 18.43 -7.37
CA ASN A 129 -5.38 17.91 -8.06
C ASN A 129 -5.16 17.87 -9.58
N VAL A 130 -5.94 17.08 -10.29
CA VAL A 130 -6.11 17.14 -11.75
C VAL A 130 -7.59 17.32 -12.01
N ILE A 131 -7.93 18.44 -12.62
CA ILE A 131 -9.32 18.88 -12.82
C ILE A 131 -9.60 18.95 -14.32
N PHE A 132 -10.66 18.30 -14.76
CA PHE A 132 -11.10 18.30 -16.15
C PHE A 132 -12.19 19.35 -16.37
N ILE A 133 -11.97 20.26 -17.31
CA ILE A 133 -12.76 21.48 -17.53
C ILE A 133 -13.21 21.50 -18.98
N ASP A 134 -14.43 21.95 -19.24
CA ASP A 134 -14.96 22.17 -20.60
C ASP A 134 -14.58 23.54 -21.19
N GLY A 135 -15.02 23.79 -22.42
CA GLY A 135 -14.75 25.04 -23.12
C GLY A 135 -15.39 26.30 -22.51
N ASP A 136 -16.40 26.14 -21.67
CA ASP A 136 -17.09 27.23 -20.96
C ASP A 136 -16.49 27.51 -19.59
N GLY A 137 -15.47 26.75 -19.19
CA GLY A 137 -14.79 26.86 -17.91
C GLY A 137 -15.50 26.13 -16.76
N MET A 138 -16.44 25.23 -17.09
CA MET A 138 -17.14 24.42 -16.09
C MET A 138 -16.36 23.12 -15.82
N ILE A 139 -16.27 22.73 -14.56
CA ILE A 139 -15.64 21.48 -14.15
C ILE A 139 -16.50 20.30 -14.59
N ILE A 140 -15.93 19.43 -15.43
CA ILE A 140 -16.55 18.17 -15.81
C ILE A 140 -16.35 17.13 -14.71
N ASP A 141 -15.12 16.97 -14.21
CA ASP A 141 -14.79 16.13 -13.06
C ASP A 141 -13.34 16.41 -12.57
N ALA A 142 -12.94 15.80 -11.44
CA ALA A 142 -11.61 15.95 -10.87
C ALA A 142 -11.14 14.66 -10.17
N LEU A 143 -9.82 14.49 -10.02
CA LEU A 143 -9.26 13.39 -9.19
C LEU A 143 -9.71 13.49 -7.74
N LYS A 144 -9.68 14.70 -7.19
CA LYS A 144 -10.14 15.00 -5.83
C LYS A 144 -11.27 16.02 -5.90
N ARG A 145 -12.47 15.57 -5.59
CA ARG A 145 -13.62 16.48 -5.44
C ARG A 145 -13.53 17.18 -4.09
N VAL A 146 -13.78 18.49 -4.09
CA VAL A 146 -13.77 19.32 -2.87
C VAL A 146 -15.15 19.93 -2.70
N ASP A 147 -15.87 19.49 -1.69
CA ASP A 147 -17.20 19.94 -1.35
C ASP A 147 -17.21 21.02 -0.25
N PRO A 148 -18.36 21.64 0.07
CA PRO A 148 -18.45 22.69 1.08
C PRO A 148 -18.04 22.26 2.49
N THR A 149 -18.05 20.96 2.81
CA THR A 149 -17.62 20.43 4.11
C THR A 149 -16.09 20.37 4.21
N MET A 150 -15.40 20.24 3.08
CA MET A 150 -13.94 20.13 2.98
C MET A 150 -13.26 21.51 2.84
N SER A 151 -13.90 22.47 2.20
CA SER A 151 -13.35 23.81 2.00
C SER A 151 -14.47 24.86 1.88
N SER A 152 -14.33 25.93 2.66
CA SER A 152 -15.19 27.12 2.55
C SER A 152 -14.71 28.14 1.51
N LYS A 153 -13.49 27.95 0.96
CA LYS A 153 -12.85 28.95 0.08
C LYS A 153 -13.03 28.64 -1.41
N ARG A 154 -13.10 27.34 -1.77
CA ARG A 154 -13.15 26.93 -3.17
C ARG A 154 -13.79 25.54 -3.28
N LEU A 155 -14.68 25.39 -4.24
CA LEU A 155 -15.33 24.12 -4.59
C LEU A 155 -14.68 23.51 -5.83
N VAL A 156 -14.56 22.19 -5.84
CA VAL A 156 -14.12 21.43 -7.01
C VAL A 156 -15.12 20.27 -7.22
N LEU A 157 -16.22 20.58 -7.86
CA LEU A 157 -17.33 19.65 -8.10
C LEU A 157 -17.78 19.74 -9.56
N PRO A 158 -18.35 18.68 -10.14
CA PRO A 158 -18.95 18.71 -11.46
C PRO A 158 -20.00 19.83 -11.59
N ASN A 159 -20.04 20.50 -12.74
CA ASN A 159 -20.93 21.62 -13.06
C ASN A 159 -20.71 22.90 -12.21
N VAL A 160 -19.58 23.01 -11.54
CA VAL A 160 -19.14 24.26 -10.89
C VAL A 160 -18.10 24.92 -11.79
N ARG A 161 -18.10 26.25 -11.86
CA ARG A 161 -17.09 27.00 -12.62
C ARG A 161 -15.73 26.82 -11.97
N TYR A 162 -14.70 26.57 -12.79
CA TYR A 162 -13.33 26.48 -12.30
C TYR A 162 -12.83 27.87 -11.85
N GLU A 163 -12.30 27.92 -10.66
CA GLU A 163 -11.64 29.10 -10.10
C GLU A 163 -10.20 28.75 -9.73
N LEU A 164 -9.29 29.70 -9.91
CA LEU A 164 -7.91 29.55 -9.43
C LEU A 164 -7.86 29.44 -7.89
N PRO A 165 -6.91 28.70 -7.34
CA PRO A 165 -6.64 28.76 -5.90
C PRO A 165 -6.40 30.19 -5.43
N PRO A 166 -6.69 30.51 -4.15
CA PRO A 166 -6.48 31.84 -3.62
C PRO A 166 -5.04 32.32 -3.84
N LYS A 167 -4.89 33.49 -4.47
CA LYS A 167 -3.57 34.10 -4.69
C LYS A 167 -2.88 34.39 -3.37
N GLN A 168 -1.56 34.14 -3.31
CA GLN A 168 -0.71 34.61 -2.25
C GLN A 168 -0.32 36.08 -2.52
N ASN A 169 -0.27 36.89 -1.48
CA ASN A 169 0.17 38.30 -1.62
C ASN A 169 1.70 38.37 -1.73
N LYS A 170 2.25 37.95 -2.87
CA LYS A 170 3.69 37.90 -3.17
C LYS A 170 3.98 38.57 -4.51
N LEU A 171 5.17 39.13 -4.64
CA LEU A 171 5.62 39.79 -5.86
C LEU A 171 5.94 38.76 -6.95
N ASN A 172 5.36 38.97 -8.14
CA ASN A 172 5.68 38.17 -9.32
C ASN A 172 7.01 38.67 -9.93
N MET A 173 8.08 37.88 -9.79
CA MET A 173 9.41 38.26 -10.28
C MET A 173 9.49 38.43 -11.81
N LEU A 174 8.48 38.02 -12.57
CA LEU A 174 8.45 38.23 -14.02
C LEU A 174 8.06 39.68 -14.38
N GLU A 175 7.41 40.40 -13.46
CA GLU A 175 6.84 41.72 -13.67
C GLU A 175 7.57 42.82 -12.91
N VAL A 176 8.22 42.47 -11.77
CA VAL A 176 8.90 43.41 -10.90
C VAL A 176 10.42 43.35 -11.08
N SER A 177 11.13 44.42 -10.67
CA SER A 177 12.58 44.48 -10.66
C SER A 177 13.18 43.88 -9.39
N ALA A 178 14.49 43.59 -9.40
CA ALA A 178 15.20 43.13 -8.21
C ALA A 178 15.23 44.17 -7.10
N GLU A 179 15.24 45.48 -7.44
CA GLU A 179 15.20 46.61 -6.52
C GLU A 179 13.87 46.69 -5.79
N GLU A 180 12.76 46.45 -6.47
CA GLU A 180 11.42 46.39 -5.87
C GLU A 180 11.32 45.19 -4.92
N ILE A 181 11.86 44.04 -5.29
CA ILE A 181 11.93 42.85 -4.41
C ILE A 181 12.78 43.14 -3.17
N LEU A 182 13.96 43.74 -3.34
CA LEU A 182 14.81 44.14 -2.19
C LEU A 182 14.08 45.08 -1.24
N SER A 183 13.39 46.07 -1.80
CA SER A 183 12.61 47.03 -1.02
C SER A 183 11.51 46.34 -0.20
N ALA A 184 10.80 45.39 -0.79
CA ALA A 184 9.77 44.59 -0.15
C ALA A 184 10.34 43.66 0.94
N ILE A 185 11.53 43.04 0.71
CA ILE A 185 12.25 42.26 1.72
C ILE A 185 12.63 43.08 2.93
N LYS A 186 13.14 44.31 2.72
CA LYS A 186 13.47 45.26 3.81
C LYS A 186 12.23 45.73 4.56
N ALA A 187 11.10 45.88 3.87
CA ALA A 187 9.81 46.25 4.44
C ALA A 187 9.11 45.10 5.20
N TYR A 188 9.65 43.87 5.13
CA TYR A 188 9.04 42.72 5.80
C TYR A 188 8.89 42.99 7.31
N PRO A 189 7.71 42.73 7.93
CA PRO A 189 7.38 43.22 9.26
C PRO A 189 8.33 42.78 10.37
N LYS A 190 8.90 41.59 10.26
CA LYS A 190 9.78 40.98 11.25
C LYS A 190 11.24 41.01 10.78
N ASN A 191 12.18 41.19 11.69
CA ASN A 191 13.58 40.88 11.41
C ASN A 191 13.68 39.34 11.33
N ALA A 192 13.72 38.82 10.13
CA ALA A 192 13.71 37.40 9.86
C ALA A 192 14.97 36.99 9.06
N ASP A 193 15.34 35.72 9.20
CA ASP A 193 16.32 35.13 8.32
C ASP A 193 16.02 35.49 6.86
N LEU A 194 17.02 35.89 6.10
CA LEU A 194 16.88 36.39 4.72
C LEU A 194 16.13 35.38 3.82
N SER A 195 16.41 34.08 3.97
CA SER A 195 15.76 33.06 3.19
C SER A 195 14.24 33.00 3.43
N LYS A 196 13.81 33.23 4.69
CA LYS A 196 12.39 33.29 5.07
C LYS A 196 11.71 34.55 4.54
N ALA A 197 12.42 35.68 4.58
CA ALA A 197 11.91 36.94 4.06
C ALA A 197 11.72 36.87 2.53
N ILE A 198 12.69 36.30 1.79
CA ILE A 198 12.57 36.07 0.35
C ILE A 198 11.36 35.17 0.06
N LEU A 199 11.25 34.04 0.77
CA LEU A 199 10.15 33.09 0.56
C LEU A 199 8.77 33.69 0.83
N ALA A 200 8.67 34.60 1.80
CA ALA A 200 7.43 35.28 2.11
C ALA A 200 7.05 36.39 1.11
N THR A 201 8.03 36.98 0.46
CA THR A 201 7.84 38.15 -0.43
C THR A 201 7.74 37.79 -1.89
N VAL A 202 8.49 36.78 -2.37
CA VAL A 202 8.63 36.47 -3.78
C VAL A 202 7.78 35.25 -4.16
N GLN A 203 7.03 35.38 -5.25
CA GLN A 203 6.26 34.27 -5.84
C GLN A 203 7.15 33.35 -6.69
N GLY A 204 6.84 32.05 -6.65
CA GLY A 204 7.40 31.08 -7.58
C GLY A 204 8.76 30.52 -7.21
N VAL A 205 9.29 30.81 -6.01
CA VAL A 205 10.56 30.25 -5.50
C VAL A 205 10.33 29.24 -4.38
N SER A 206 11.19 28.24 -4.31
CA SER A 206 11.20 27.21 -3.26
C SER A 206 12.13 27.57 -2.11
N PRO A 207 11.95 26.94 -0.93
CA PRO A 207 12.84 27.16 0.21
C PRO A 207 14.32 26.88 -0.08
N ILE A 208 14.63 25.91 -0.98
CA ILE A 208 16.02 25.60 -1.33
C ILE A 208 16.67 26.76 -2.08
N ILE A 209 15.95 27.37 -3.03
CA ILE A 209 16.41 28.53 -3.78
C ILE A 209 16.58 29.74 -2.85
N CYS A 210 15.60 29.98 -1.96
CA CYS A 210 15.71 31.09 -1.01
C CYS A 210 16.92 30.95 -0.07
N ARG A 211 17.21 29.73 0.40
CA ARG A 211 18.39 29.46 1.24
C ARG A 211 19.69 29.63 0.43
N GLU A 212 19.72 29.22 -0.83
CA GLU A 212 20.89 29.43 -1.69
C GLU A 212 21.19 30.90 -1.88
N VAL A 213 20.16 31.71 -2.17
CA VAL A 213 20.32 33.16 -2.30
C VAL A 213 20.82 33.78 -0.99
N ALA A 214 20.27 33.39 0.14
CA ALA A 214 20.70 33.87 1.45
C ALA A 214 22.16 33.46 1.74
N HIS A 215 22.54 32.22 1.48
CA HIS A 215 23.89 31.69 1.63
C HIS A 215 24.91 32.47 0.78
N LEU A 216 24.60 32.65 -0.49
CA LEU A 216 25.46 33.39 -1.42
C LEU A 216 25.56 34.90 -1.02
N THR A 217 24.47 35.49 -0.57
CA THR A 217 24.45 36.89 -0.08
C THR A 217 25.35 37.04 1.13
N GLY A 218 25.23 36.16 2.12
CA GLY A 218 26.00 36.19 3.37
C GLY A 218 27.40 35.59 3.29
N ARG A 219 27.81 35.04 2.12
CA ARG A 219 29.06 34.25 1.95
C ARG A 219 29.20 33.11 2.97
N GLY A 220 28.10 32.43 3.23
CA GLY A 220 28.03 31.36 4.21
C GLY A 220 27.64 31.76 5.64
N ASN A 221 27.53 33.05 5.92
CA ASN A 221 27.06 33.56 7.22
C ASN A 221 25.55 33.75 7.19
N ASP A 222 24.93 33.65 8.37
CA ASP A 222 23.52 34.00 8.55
C ASP A 222 23.29 35.48 8.35
N VAL A 223 22.29 35.85 7.55
CA VAL A 223 21.92 37.24 7.25
C VAL A 223 20.44 37.44 7.55
N PHE A 224 20.14 38.58 8.21
CA PHE A 224 18.78 38.96 8.55
C PHE A 224 18.27 40.09 7.66
N SER A 225 16.96 40.08 7.38
CA SER A 225 16.33 40.96 6.37
C SER A 225 16.48 42.48 6.70
N LYS A 226 16.65 42.84 7.96
CA LYS A 226 16.81 44.27 8.42
C LYS A 226 18.25 44.65 8.74
N GLU A 227 19.18 43.70 8.67
CA GLU A 227 20.59 43.90 9.03
C GLU A 227 21.51 43.82 7.81
N LEU A 228 20.96 43.95 6.61
CA LEU A 228 21.71 43.92 5.35
C LEU A 228 22.68 45.08 5.28
N THR A 229 23.97 44.77 5.08
CA THR A 229 24.97 45.79 4.76
C THR A 229 24.86 46.25 3.31
N ALA A 230 25.45 47.38 2.95
CA ALA A 230 25.47 47.86 1.56
C ALA A 230 26.08 46.84 0.58
N GLU A 231 27.04 46.02 1.05
CA GLU A 231 27.63 44.95 0.25
C GLU A 231 26.69 43.74 0.12
N ASP A 232 25.96 43.40 1.17
CA ASP A 232 24.94 42.33 1.13
C ASP A 232 23.83 42.70 0.17
N GLU A 233 23.37 43.94 0.17
CA GLU A 233 22.36 44.43 -0.76
C GLU A 233 22.81 44.32 -2.21
N LYS A 234 24.06 44.68 -2.53
CA LYS A 234 24.63 44.53 -3.89
C LYS A 234 24.66 43.07 -4.33
N ARG A 235 25.09 42.17 -3.42
CA ARG A 235 25.11 40.72 -3.71
C ARG A 235 23.69 40.19 -3.87
N LEU A 236 22.76 40.54 -3.00
CA LEU A 236 21.37 40.11 -3.08
C LEU A 236 20.73 40.56 -4.40
N LEU A 237 20.91 41.82 -4.79
CA LEU A 237 20.45 42.34 -6.09
C LEU A 237 21.01 41.53 -7.25
N TYR A 238 22.31 41.22 -7.23
CA TYR A 238 22.93 40.38 -8.27
C TYR A 238 22.27 38.98 -8.39
N PHE A 239 22.06 38.29 -7.25
CA PHE A 239 21.45 36.96 -7.27
C PHE A 239 19.96 37.02 -7.57
N LEU A 240 19.22 38.01 -7.14
CA LEU A 240 17.82 38.22 -7.52
C LEU A 240 17.70 38.45 -9.02
N ASN A 241 18.52 39.32 -9.62
CA ASN A 241 18.55 39.54 -11.07
C ASN A 241 18.86 38.24 -11.82
N ARG A 242 19.83 37.45 -11.36
CA ARG A 242 20.16 36.15 -11.95
C ARG A 242 18.96 35.19 -11.96
N ILE A 243 18.18 35.12 -10.87
CA ILE A 243 16.99 34.27 -10.81
C ILE A 243 15.90 34.82 -11.73
N ILE A 244 15.67 36.12 -11.75
CA ILE A 244 14.70 36.76 -12.61
C ILE A 244 15.03 36.48 -14.09
N GLU A 245 16.28 36.63 -14.50
CA GLU A 245 16.73 36.33 -15.85
C GLU A 245 16.56 34.84 -16.18
N THR A 246 16.95 33.96 -15.27
CA THR A 246 16.77 32.52 -15.44
C THR A 246 15.27 32.17 -15.61
N ALA A 247 14.39 32.78 -14.84
CA ALA A 247 12.95 32.56 -14.95
C ALA A 247 12.37 33.11 -16.24
N LYS A 248 12.79 34.32 -16.68
CA LYS A 248 12.33 34.97 -17.92
C LYS A 248 12.81 34.22 -19.15
N ASN A 249 14.10 33.87 -19.22
CA ASN A 249 14.75 33.24 -20.37
C ASN A 249 14.64 31.70 -20.37
N ILE A 250 14.09 31.10 -19.30
CA ILE A 250 13.98 29.62 -19.13
C ILE A 250 15.35 28.94 -19.33
N SER A 251 16.39 29.53 -18.74
CA SER A 251 17.80 29.14 -18.91
C SER A 251 18.34 28.29 -17.75
N GLY A 252 17.49 27.80 -16.86
CA GLY A 252 17.86 26.91 -15.77
C GLY A 252 18.26 25.52 -16.25
N SER A 253 19.04 24.81 -15.43
CA SER A 253 19.49 23.44 -15.68
C SER A 253 18.87 22.47 -14.68
N PRO A 254 18.53 21.23 -15.08
CA PRO A 254 18.02 20.22 -14.15
C PRO A 254 19.15 19.72 -13.25
N ILE A 255 18.95 19.83 -11.93
CA ILE A 255 19.93 19.49 -10.90
C ILE A 255 19.33 18.54 -9.89
N LEU A 256 20.01 17.40 -9.69
CA LEU A 256 19.67 16.39 -8.70
C LEU A 256 20.70 16.44 -7.56
N ILE A 257 20.23 16.58 -6.35
CA ILE A 257 21.05 16.63 -5.13
C ILE A 257 20.90 15.31 -4.41
N LYS A 258 22.01 14.62 -4.16
CA LYS A 258 22.07 13.34 -3.44
C LYS A 258 22.91 13.48 -2.18
N ASP A 259 22.53 12.75 -1.13
CA ASP A 259 23.37 12.64 0.07
C ASP A 259 24.60 11.73 -0.16
N ASN A 260 25.46 11.63 0.85
CA ASN A 260 26.67 10.80 0.79
C ASN A 260 26.41 9.30 0.59
N THR A 261 25.16 8.85 0.75
CA THR A 261 24.74 7.47 0.48
C THR A 261 24.22 7.27 -0.96
N GLY A 262 24.23 8.33 -1.78
CA GLY A 262 23.68 8.33 -3.14
C GLY A 262 22.16 8.43 -3.20
N LYS A 263 21.49 8.73 -2.07
CA LYS A 263 20.03 8.88 -2.03
C LYS A 263 19.62 10.28 -2.45
N PRO A 264 18.68 10.44 -3.41
CA PRO A 264 18.12 11.74 -3.79
C PRO A 264 17.46 12.45 -2.61
N THR A 265 17.90 13.68 -2.32
CA THR A 265 17.41 14.51 -1.21
C THR A 265 16.59 15.69 -1.70
N ASP A 266 17.04 16.39 -2.76
CA ASP A 266 16.36 17.55 -3.31
C ASP A 266 16.63 17.73 -4.82
N ILE A 267 15.90 18.66 -5.45
CA ILE A 267 16.04 19.03 -6.86
C ILE A 267 16.08 20.53 -7.01
N SER A 268 16.75 21.03 -8.04
CA SER A 268 16.87 22.45 -8.32
C SER A 268 16.91 22.74 -9.81
N PHE A 269 16.65 23.98 -10.20
CA PHE A 269 16.90 24.52 -11.54
C PHE A 269 18.12 25.42 -11.61
N LEU A 270 18.80 25.64 -10.48
CA LEU A 270 20.05 26.38 -10.32
C LEU A 270 21.04 25.57 -9.50
N ASP A 271 22.33 25.80 -9.71
CA ASP A 271 23.39 25.22 -8.88
C ASP A 271 23.22 25.59 -7.43
N ILE A 272 23.42 24.61 -6.55
CA ILE A 272 23.26 24.72 -5.10
C ILE A 272 24.63 24.52 -4.45
N THR A 273 25.10 25.53 -3.73
CA THR A 273 26.40 25.56 -3.05
C THR A 273 26.29 25.52 -1.52
N GLN A 274 25.13 25.83 -0.96
CA GLN A 274 24.88 25.91 0.48
C GLN A 274 25.22 24.64 1.26
N TYR A 275 25.25 23.49 0.64
CA TYR A 275 25.55 22.20 1.29
C TYR A 275 27.03 21.82 1.26
N GLY A 276 27.88 22.58 0.56
CA GLY A 276 29.31 22.29 0.41
C GLY A 276 29.56 20.86 -0.06
N ASN A 277 30.49 20.16 0.61
CA ASN A 277 30.89 18.79 0.26
C ASN A 277 29.99 17.69 0.88
N SER A 278 28.90 18.06 1.57
CA SER A 278 28.00 17.09 2.22
C SER A 278 27.01 16.43 1.25
N VAL A 279 27.00 16.84 0.00
CA VAL A 279 26.10 16.32 -1.05
C VAL A 279 26.86 16.14 -2.36
N SER A 280 26.38 15.25 -3.21
CA SER A 280 26.78 15.14 -4.61
C SER A 280 25.71 15.76 -5.50
N ILE A 281 26.17 16.46 -6.55
CA ILE A 281 25.32 17.12 -7.53
C ILE A 281 25.43 16.36 -8.85
N GLU A 282 24.31 16.02 -9.44
CA GLU A 282 24.21 15.42 -10.77
C GLU A 282 23.35 16.30 -11.68
N HIS A 283 23.65 16.27 -12.99
CA HIS A 283 22.95 17.02 -14.02
C HIS A 283 22.24 16.05 -14.98
N PRO A 284 20.99 15.68 -14.71
CA PRO A 284 20.20 14.87 -15.63
C PRO A 284 20.00 15.57 -16.98
N GLU A 285 19.69 14.79 -18.04
CA GLU A 285 19.54 15.33 -19.40
C GLU A 285 18.35 16.30 -19.54
N SER A 286 17.32 16.15 -18.70
CA SER A 286 16.11 16.95 -18.79
C SER A 286 15.40 17.08 -17.43
N PHE A 287 14.51 18.06 -17.29
CA PHE A 287 13.67 18.20 -16.09
C PHE A 287 12.70 17.02 -15.91
N CYS A 288 12.21 16.42 -17.00
CA CYS A 288 11.38 15.23 -16.92
C CYS A 288 12.15 14.01 -16.43
N SER A 289 13.38 13.78 -16.90
CA SER A 289 14.24 12.69 -16.42
C SER A 289 14.64 12.89 -14.97
N LEU A 290 14.95 14.13 -14.57
CA LEU A 290 15.21 14.52 -13.18
C LEU A 290 14.04 14.12 -12.25
N LEU A 291 12.81 14.43 -12.64
CA LEU A 291 11.63 14.09 -11.83
C LEU A 291 11.37 12.58 -11.77
N ASP A 292 11.58 11.86 -12.89
CA ASP A 292 11.46 10.40 -12.90
C ASP A 292 12.48 9.76 -11.95
N GLU A 293 13.73 10.20 -11.96
CA GLU A 293 14.78 9.68 -11.09
C GLU A 293 14.49 10.01 -9.61
N PHE A 294 14.19 11.27 -9.31
CA PHE A 294 13.95 11.74 -7.95
C PHE A 294 12.77 11.06 -7.27
N TYR A 295 11.67 10.84 -8.00
CA TYR A 295 10.43 10.30 -7.43
C TYR A 295 10.26 8.79 -7.62
N SER A 296 11.00 8.13 -8.52
CA SER A 296 10.79 6.71 -8.85
C SER A 296 10.86 5.80 -7.64
N ARG A 297 11.89 5.92 -6.83
CA ARG A 297 12.08 5.12 -5.61
C ARG A 297 10.99 5.41 -4.56
N ARG A 298 10.65 6.67 -4.38
CA ARG A 298 9.62 7.12 -3.43
C ARG A 298 8.24 6.60 -3.83
N ASP A 299 7.89 6.73 -5.10
CA ASP A 299 6.62 6.26 -5.64
C ASP A 299 6.49 4.73 -5.59
N SER A 300 7.58 4.00 -5.83
CA SER A 300 7.59 2.54 -5.70
C SER A 300 7.29 2.12 -4.26
N ILE A 301 7.96 2.74 -3.28
CA ILE A 301 7.71 2.47 -1.86
C ILE A 301 6.28 2.82 -1.46
N GLU A 302 5.74 3.95 -1.92
CA GLU A 302 4.36 4.35 -1.59
C GLU A 302 3.32 3.44 -2.25
N ARG A 303 3.51 3.06 -3.51
CA ARG A 303 2.66 2.07 -4.19
C ARG A 303 2.67 0.73 -3.46
N MET A 304 3.84 0.27 -3.07
CA MET A 304 4.00 -0.97 -2.31
C MET A 304 3.26 -0.89 -0.97
N ARG A 305 3.42 0.22 -0.22
CA ARG A 305 2.72 0.44 1.06
C ARG A 305 1.21 0.46 0.90
N ALA A 306 0.69 1.19 -0.10
CA ALA A 306 -0.75 1.25 -0.35
C ALA A 306 -1.35 -0.13 -0.68
N ARG A 307 -0.69 -0.90 -1.57
CA ARG A 307 -1.12 -2.25 -1.94
C ARG A 307 -1.02 -3.24 -0.78
N SER A 308 0.04 -3.15 0.01
CA SER A 308 0.23 -3.94 1.23
C SER A 308 -0.83 -3.61 2.26
N GLN A 309 -1.17 -2.34 2.44
CA GLN A 309 -2.17 -1.88 3.42
C GLN A 309 -3.58 -2.39 3.09
N ASP A 310 -3.98 -2.36 1.80
CA ASP A 310 -5.28 -2.89 1.38
C ASP A 310 -5.40 -4.40 1.63
N LEU A 311 -4.35 -5.16 1.30
CA LEU A 311 -4.31 -6.60 1.56
C LEU A 311 -4.26 -6.92 3.05
N SER A 312 -3.45 -6.18 3.82
CA SER A 312 -3.36 -6.32 5.27
C SER A 312 -4.71 -6.10 5.93
N LYS A 313 -5.42 -5.03 5.56
CA LYS A 313 -6.77 -4.75 6.07
C LYS A 313 -7.77 -5.87 5.74
N LEU A 314 -7.72 -6.38 4.50
CA LEU A 314 -8.56 -7.51 4.09
C LEU A 314 -8.27 -8.75 4.93
N LEU A 315 -7.00 -9.13 5.07
CA LEU A 315 -6.57 -10.32 5.82
C LEU A 315 -6.91 -10.19 7.31
N THR A 316 -6.67 -9.02 7.92
CA THR A 316 -7.05 -8.76 9.32
C THR A 316 -8.55 -8.95 9.54
N ASN A 317 -9.40 -8.39 8.68
CA ASN A 317 -10.85 -8.55 8.76
C ASN A 317 -11.27 -10.02 8.59
N LEU A 318 -10.61 -10.77 7.73
CA LEU A 318 -10.87 -12.21 7.54
C LEU A 318 -10.48 -13.01 8.79
N CYS A 319 -9.30 -12.79 9.35
CA CYS A 319 -8.84 -13.42 10.59
C CYS A 319 -9.79 -13.15 11.76
N GLU A 320 -10.20 -11.89 11.96
CA GLU A 320 -11.16 -11.52 13.01
C GLU A 320 -12.51 -12.19 12.83
N ARG A 321 -13.00 -12.29 11.58
CA ARG A 321 -14.27 -12.97 11.30
C ARG A 321 -14.21 -14.45 11.64
N ILE A 322 -13.10 -15.12 11.28
CA ILE A 322 -12.94 -16.56 11.58
C ILE A 322 -12.73 -16.78 13.07
N SER A 323 -11.97 -15.93 13.77
CA SER A 323 -11.78 -16.01 15.21
C SER A 323 -13.12 -15.89 15.97
N ARG A 324 -13.97 -14.94 15.57
CA ARG A 324 -15.33 -14.81 16.13
C ARG A 324 -16.19 -16.06 15.88
N LYS A 325 -16.07 -16.66 14.68
CA LYS A 325 -16.75 -17.91 14.34
C LYS A 325 -16.28 -19.06 15.23
N ILE A 326 -14.97 -19.19 15.46
CA ILE A 326 -14.38 -20.22 16.34
C ILE A 326 -14.94 -20.08 17.77
N ILE A 327 -14.97 -18.87 18.31
CA ILE A 327 -15.51 -18.61 19.66
C ILE A 327 -16.97 -19.03 19.76
N ALA A 328 -17.79 -18.66 18.78
CA ALA A 328 -19.20 -19.03 18.74
C ALA A 328 -19.39 -20.56 18.66
N GLN A 329 -18.62 -21.23 17.79
CA GLN A 329 -18.69 -22.68 17.64
C GLN A 329 -18.18 -23.43 18.88
N GLN A 330 -17.19 -22.89 19.60
CA GLN A 330 -16.71 -23.44 20.88
C GLN A 330 -17.79 -23.33 21.97
N ALA A 331 -18.50 -22.19 22.03
CA ALA A 331 -19.60 -22.00 22.96
C ALA A 331 -20.75 -22.98 22.66
N GLU A 332 -21.09 -23.18 21.38
CA GLU A 332 -22.09 -24.17 20.96
C GLU A 332 -21.66 -25.60 21.31
N LEU A 333 -20.36 -25.92 21.11
CA LEU A 333 -19.80 -27.23 21.46
C LEU A 333 -19.90 -27.49 22.98
N MET A 334 -19.58 -26.47 23.80
CA MET A 334 -19.75 -26.59 25.26
C MET A 334 -21.18 -26.83 25.66
N ALA A 335 -22.15 -26.20 25.02
CA ALA A 335 -23.58 -26.44 25.26
C ALA A 335 -24.01 -27.89 24.91
N CYS A 336 -23.29 -28.57 24.04
CA CYS A 336 -23.55 -29.97 23.69
C CYS A 336 -22.98 -30.98 24.72
N VAL A 337 -22.17 -30.57 25.68
CA VAL A 337 -21.57 -31.47 26.70
C VAL A 337 -22.65 -32.08 27.61
N ASP A 338 -23.70 -31.34 27.92
CA ASP A 338 -24.81 -31.79 28.77
C ASP A 338 -25.77 -32.79 28.10
N ARG A 339 -25.44 -33.30 26.92
CA ARG A 339 -26.32 -34.22 26.17
C ARG A 339 -26.69 -35.49 26.93
N GLU A 340 -25.72 -36.05 27.73
CA GLU A 340 -25.99 -37.25 28.52
C GLU A 340 -27.10 -37.02 29.53
N HIS A 341 -27.19 -35.82 30.11
CA HIS A 341 -28.30 -35.43 30.96
C HIS A 341 -29.66 -35.51 30.21
N LEU A 342 -29.68 -35.12 28.91
CA LEU A 342 -30.92 -35.27 28.10
C LEU A 342 -31.30 -36.74 27.90
N ARG A 343 -30.35 -37.63 27.68
CA ARG A 343 -30.60 -39.07 27.58
C ARG A 343 -31.12 -39.62 28.90
N ILE A 344 -30.45 -39.30 30.00
CA ILE A 344 -30.86 -39.71 31.37
C ILE A 344 -32.27 -39.22 31.69
N CYS A 345 -32.61 -37.98 31.38
CA CYS A 345 -33.97 -37.46 31.54
C CYS A 345 -34.99 -38.26 30.70
N GLY A 346 -34.64 -38.60 29.43
CA GLY A 346 -35.47 -39.42 28.58
C GLY A 346 -35.72 -40.81 29.15
N ASP A 347 -34.67 -41.49 29.62
CA ASP A 347 -34.72 -42.83 30.22
C ASP A 347 -35.56 -42.83 31.51
N ILE A 348 -35.39 -41.82 32.38
CA ILE A 348 -36.14 -41.66 33.62
C ILE A 348 -37.63 -41.38 33.33
N LEU A 349 -37.93 -40.54 32.34
CA LEU A 349 -39.30 -40.28 31.94
C LEU A 349 -39.97 -41.52 31.37
N GLU A 350 -39.27 -42.30 30.55
CA GLU A 350 -39.80 -43.56 29.97
C GLU A 350 -40.12 -44.60 31.04
N ALA A 351 -39.25 -44.73 32.06
CA ALA A 351 -39.46 -45.62 33.20
C ALA A 351 -40.63 -45.19 34.11
N ASN A 352 -40.99 -43.89 34.09
CA ASN A 352 -42.02 -43.33 34.97
C ASN A 352 -43.29 -42.85 34.24
N LEU A 353 -43.53 -43.27 32.99
CA LEU A 353 -44.69 -42.86 32.18
C LEU A 353 -46.03 -43.05 32.89
N TYR A 354 -46.16 -44.11 33.72
CA TYR A 354 -47.36 -44.45 34.45
C TYR A 354 -47.73 -43.44 35.55
N ARG A 355 -46.76 -42.59 35.98
CA ARG A 355 -46.93 -41.58 37.03
C ARG A 355 -47.23 -40.18 36.50
N ILE A 356 -46.97 -39.94 35.23
CA ILE A 356 -47.02 -38.62 34.57
C ILE A 356 -48.40 -38.50 33.85
N LYS A 357 -49.03 -37.34 34.03
CA LYS A 357 -50.30 -37.02 33.33
C LYS A 357 -50.07 -35.91 32.31
N LYS A 358 -50.84 -35.85 31.25
CA LYS A 358 -50.85 -34.74 30.31
C LYS A 358 -51.26 -33.46 31.05
N GLY A 359 -50.49 -32.40 30.97
CA GLY A 359 -50.68 -31.15 31.68
C GLY A 359 -49.65 -30.92 32.79
N ASP A 360 -48.93 -31.94 33.21
CA ASP A 360 -47.87 -31.79 34.21
C ASP A 360 -46.73 -30.95 33.68
N GLU A 361 -46.17 -30.04 34.50
CA GLU A 361 -45.04 -29.18 34.16
C GLU A 361 -43.69 -29.80 34.53
N PHE A 362 -43.68 -30.69 35.52
CA PHE A 362 -42.46 -31.35 36.02
C PHE A 362 -42.76 -32.80 36.41
N CYS A 363 -41.74 -33.63 36.28
CA CYS A 363 -41.71 -34.98 36.84
C CYS A 363 -40.55 -35.07 37.86
N GLU A 364 -40.86 -35.47 39.10
CA GLU A 364 -39.82 -35.81 40.09
C GLU A 364 -39.73 -37.32 40.19
N ALA A 365 -38.54 -37.85 39.88
CA ALA A 365 -38.28 -39.27 39.92
C ALA A 365 -36.84 -39.54 40.43
N GLU A 366 -36.58 -40.77 40.86
CA GLU A 366 -35.24 -41.19 41.25
C GLU A 366 -34.34 -41.34 40.05
N ASN A 367 -33.15 -40.79 40.15
CA ASN A 367 -32.13 -40.95 39.13
C ASN A 367 -31.35 -42.26 39.34
N PHE A 368 -31.72 -43.29 38.62
CA PHE A 368 -31.10 -44.61 38.70
C PHE A 368 -29.69 -44.68 38.08
N TYR A 369 -29.20 -43.58 37.51
CA TYR A 369 -27.78 -43.40 37.10
C TYR A 369 -26.90 -42.80 38.21
N ASP A 370 -27.52 -42.33 39.32
CA ASP A 370 -26.80 -41.81 40.48
C ASP A 370 -26.68 -42.89 41.56
N GLU A 371 -25.49 -43.08 42.10
CA GLU A 371 -25.23 -44.08 43.12
C GLU A 371 -26.10 -43.90 44.39
N ASN A 372 -26.50 -42.65 44.69
CA ASN A 372 -27.33 -42.31 45.85
C ASN A 372 -28.83 -42.23 45.49
N LEU A 373 -29.24 -42.59 44.26
CA LEU A 373 -30.60 -42.50 43.76
C LEU A 373 -31.25 -41.10 43.99
N ALA A 374 -30.41 -40.04 43.83
CA ALA A 374 -30.86 -38.67 44.08
C ALA A 374 -32.09 -38.32 43.22
N LYS A 375 -33.08 -37.63 43.81
CA LYS A 375 -34.24 -37.20 43.07
C LYS A 375 -33.89 -36.13 42.06
N ILE A 376 -34.28 -36.31 40.81
CA ILE A 376 -34.15 -35.35 39.71
C ILE A 376 -35.53 -34.77 39.36
N LYS A 377 -35.56 -33.45 39.14
CA LYS A 377 -36.77 -32.75 38.68
C LYS A 377 -36.63 -32.46 37.18
N ILE A 378 -37.41 -33.16 36.39
CA ILE A 378 -37.36 -33.09 34.91
C ILE A 378 -38.50 -32.19 34.43
N LYS A 379 -38.18 -31.18 33.62
CA LYS A 379 -39.16 -30.24 33.05
C LYS A 379 -39.94 -30.91 31.91
N LEU A 380 -41.25 -30.80 31.96
CA LEU A 380 -42.17 -31.33 30.95
C LEU A 380 -42.80 -30.18 30.14
N ASN A 381 -43.22 -30.50 28.94
CA ASN A 381 -44.12 -29.61 28.18
C ASN A 381 -45.55 -30.04 28.38
N PRO A 382 -46.41 -29.23 29.07
CA PRO A 382 -47.80 -29.60 29.40
C PRO A 382 -48.67 -29.89 28.16
N ALA A 383 -48.32 -29.34 27.00
CA ALA A 383 -49.06 -29.57 25.75
C ALA A 383 -48.83 -30.98 25.16
N LEU A 384 -47.74 -31.67 25.55
CA LEU A 384 -47.35 -32.97 25.04
C LEU A 384 -47.85 -34.11 25.96
N SER A 385 -48.05 -35.29 25.40
CA SER A 385 -48.27 -36.50 26.20
C SER A 385 -46.97 -36.92 26.93
N PRO A 386 -47.05 -37.75 28.00
CA PRO A 386 -45.85 -38.26 28.68
C PRO A 386 -44.84 -38.91 27.74
N THR A 387 -45.31 -39.77 26.84
CA THR A 387 -44.48 -40.43 25.82
C THR A 387 -43.85 -39.42 24.85
N GLN A 388 -44.61 -38.41 24.45
CA GLN A 388 -44.07 -37.35 23.57
C GLN A 388 -43.00 -36.50 24.26
N ASN A 389 -43.12 -36.28 25.59
CA ASN A 389 -42.07 -35.60 26.37
C ASN A 389 -40.79 -36.44 26.41
N ALA A 390 -40.85 -37.73 26.70
CA ALA A 390 -39.68 -38.62 26.65
C ALA A 390 -39.02 -38.64 25.25
N GLN A 391 -39.85 -38.78 24.20
CA GLN A 391 -39.38 -38.74 22.82
C GLN A 391 -38.71 -37.41 22.45
N LYS A 392 -39.19 -36.28 23.01
CA LYS A 392 -38.57 -34.96 22.82
C LYS A 392 -37.14 -34.93 23.40
N TYR A 393 -36.93 -35.43 24.62
CA TYR A 393 -35.62 -35.52 25.24
C TYR A 393 -34.65 -36.38 24.40
N TYR A 394 -35.09 -37.53 23.91
CA TYR A 394 -34.28 -38.35 23.00
C TYR A 394 -34.01 -37.69 21.65
N LYS A 395 -34.93 -36.92 21.11
CA LYS A 395 -34.73 -36.14 19.90
C LYS A 395 -33.68 -35.06 20.11
N ASP A 396 -33.74 -34.37 21.25
CA ASP A 396 -32.79 -33.30 21.60
C ASP A 396 -31.38 -33.88 21.88
N TYR A 397 -31.29 -35.04 22.56
CA TYR A 397 -30.07 -35.82 22.71
C TYR A 397 -29.43 -36.16 21.35
N ARG A 398 -30.19 -36.72 20.41
CA ARG A 398 -29.69 -37.06 19.06
C ARG A 398 -29.23 -35.86 18.30
N LYS A 399 -29.94 -34.73 18.39
CA LYS A 399 -29.54 -33.46 17.79
C LYS A 399 -28.21 -32.97 18.37
N ALA A 400 -28.07 -32.95 19.70
CA ALA A 400 -26.85 -32.51 20.38
C ALA A 400 -25.66 -33.40 20.01
N LYS A 401 -25.84 -34.73 19.93
CA LYS A 401 -24.80 -35.68 19.51
C LYS A 401 -24.32 -35.42 18.09
N THR A 402 -25.24 -35.18 17.15
CA THR A 402 -24.89 -34.87 15.75
C THR A 402 -24.23 -33.49 15.66
N ALA A 403 -24.73 -32.49 16.38
CA ALA A 403 -24.16 -31.16 16.42
C ALA A 403 -22.73 -31.17 16.94
N GLU A 404 -22.44 -31.90 18.02
CA GLU A 404 -21.09 -32.04 18.56
C GLU A 404 -20.09 -32.59 17.50
N GLN A 405 -20.47 -33.66 16.79
CA GLN A 405 -19.62 -34.24 15.77
C GLN A 405 -19.33 -33.24 14.63
N MET A 406 -20.38 -32.53 14.18
CA MET A 406 -20.25 -31.53 13.12
C MET A 406 -19.42 -30.32 13.57
N LEU A 407 -19.64 -29.85 14.80
CA LEU A 407 -18.90 -28.71 15.36
C LEU A 407 -17.41 -29.02 15.53
N LYS A 408 -17.04 -30.22 15.96
CA LYS A 408 -15.62 -30.65 16.04
C LYS A 408 -14.92 -30.52 14.68
N VAL A 409 -15.54 -31.06 13.62
CA VAL A 409 -15.02 -30.98 12.25
C VAL A 409 -14.96 -29.53 11.74
N GLN A 410 -15.98 -28.74 12.04
CA GLN A 410 -16.00 -27.32 11.64
C GLN A 410 -14.97 -26.48 12.36
N LEU A 411 -14.73 -26.74 13.66
CA LEU A 411 -13.70 -26.06 14.43
C LEU A 411 -12.30 -26.37 13.90
N GLU A 412 -12.03 -27.64 13.60
CA GLU A 412 -10.73 -28.05 13.01
C GLU A 412 -10.48 -27.29 11.71
N LYS A 413 -11.45 -27.29 10.78
CA LYS A 413 -11.34 -26.52 9.52
C LYS A 413 -11.20 -25.02 9.74
N ALA A 414 -11.89 -24.45 10.73
CA ALA A 414 -11.79 -23.02 11.04
C ALA A 414 -10.42 -22.64 11.61
N HIS A 415 -9.83 -23.51 12.43
CA HIS A 415 -8.47 -23.33 12.94
C HIS A 415 -7.41 -23.41 11.82
N GLU A 416 -7.53 -24.40 10.93
CA GLU A 416 -6.66 -24.51 9.74
C GLU A 416 -6.76 -23.26 8.85
N GLU A 417 -7.98 -22.76 8.61
CA GLU A 417 -8.19 -21.56 7.81
C GLU A 417 -7.58 -20.32 8.47
N LEU A 418 -7.71 -20.19 9.80
CA LEU A 418 -7.12 -19.08 10.55
C LEU A 418 -5.58 -19.11 10.48
N GLN A 419 -4.97 -20.28 10.71
CA GLN A 419 -3.52 -20.46 10.62
C GLN A 419 -3.00 -20.09 9.22
N TYR A 420 -3.70 -20.52 8.17
CA TYR A 420 -3.35 -20.16 6.80
C TYR A 420 -3.36 -18.64 6.58
N LEU A 421 -4.44 -17.96 6.97
CA LEU A 421 -4.56 -16.51 6.79
C LEU A 421 -3.55 -15.73 7.62
N GLU A 422 -3.23 -16.19 8.82
CA GLU A 422 -2.16 -15.60 9.65
C GLU A 422 -0.77 -15.77 9.01
N ALA A 423 -0.48 -16.93 8.39
CA ALA A 423 0.75 -17.15 7.65
C ALA A 423 0.86 -16.24 6.42
N VAL A 424 -0.25 -16.03 5.70
CA VAL A 424 -0.28 -15.07 4.57
C VAL A 424 -0.08 -13.64 5.07
N LEU A 425 -0.69 -13.26 6.18
CA LEU A 425 -0.54 -11.92 6.77
C LEU A 425 0.91 -11.67 7.23
N ASP A 426 1.57 -12.67 7.81
CA ASP A 426 2.99 -12.60 8.17
C ASP A 426 3.87 -12.47 6.92
N SER A 427 3.63 -13.28 5.88
CA SER A 427 4.34 -13.18 4.60
C SER A 427 4.18 -11.81 3.95
N LEU A 428 2.99 -11.20 4.03
CA LEU A 428 2.72 -9.85 3.54
C LEU A 428 3.50 -8.79 4.34
N GLY A 429 3.63 -8.96 5.66
CA GLY A 429 4.41 -8.06 6.52
C GLY A 429 5.91 -8.08 6.22
N ARG A 430 6.41 -9.20 5.68
CA ARG A 430 7.83 -9.39 5.31
C ARG A 430 8.14 -9.02 3.85
N ALA A 431 7.11 -8.83 3.02
CA ALA A 431 7.29 -8.51 1.60
C ALA A 431 7.98 -7.16 1.41
N GLU A 432 9.10 -7.15 0.71
CA GLU A 432 9.93 -5.97 0.43
C GLU A 432 9.75 -5.44 -1.00
N THR A 433 9.21 -6.26 -1.89
CA THR A 433 9.03 -5.93 -3.30
C THR A 433 7.57 -6.00 -3.73
N GLU A 434 7.21 -5.18 -4.72
CA GLU A 434 5.88 -5.20 -5.35
C GLU A 434 5.55 -6.59 -5.94
N ARG A 435 6.58 -7.29 -6.41
CA ARG A 435 6.46 -8.62 -6.99
C ARG A 435 6.05 -9.67 -5.96
N GLU A 436 6.61 -9.62 -4.74
CA GLU A 436 6.20 -10.48 -3.62
C GLU A 436 4.74 -10.25 -3.23
N ILE A 437 4.31 -8.98 -3.15
CA ILE A 437 2.91 -8.64 -2.87
C ILE A 437 1.97 -9.18 -3.96
N ASN A 438 2.38 -9.13 -5.24
CA ASN A 438 1.60 -9.67 -6.34
C ASN A 438 1.52 -11.21 -6.31
N GLU A 439 2.58 -11.90 -5.89
CA GLU A 439 2.55 -13.36 -5.67
C GLU A 439 1.57 -13.75 -4.56
N ILE A 440 1.59 -13.04 -3.43
CA ILE A 440 0.63 -13.22 -2.33
C ILE A 440 -0.80 -12.95 -2.80
N ARG A 441 -1.01 -11.89 -3.57
CA ARG A 441 -2.32 -11.57 -4.15
C ARG A 441 -2.82 -12.67 -5.07
N THR A 442 -1.94 -13.26 -5.87
CA THR A 442 -2.26 -14.38 -6.76
C THR A 442 -2.63 -15.63 -5.95
N GLU A 443 -1.92 -15.92 -4.87
CA GLU A 443 -2.24 -17.00 -3.95
C GLU A 443 -3.64 -16.84 -3.35
N LEU A 444 -3.94 -15.66 -2.79
CA LEU A 444 -5.27 -15.35 -2.22
C LEU A 444 -6.40 -15.45 -3.25
N ALA A 445 -6.12 -15.10 -4.50
CA ALA A 445 -7.08 -15.20 -5.58
C ALA A 445 -7.36 -16.67 -5.99
N GLU A 446 -6.33 -17.50 -6.06
CA GLU A 446 -6.47 -18.94 -6.32
C GLU A 446 -7.21 -19.66 -5.19
N GLN A 447 -7.04 -19.20 -3.95
CA GLN A 447 -7.76 -19.70 -2.78
C GLN A 447 -9.17 -19.10 -2.63
N GLY A 448 -9.60 -18.20 -3.53
CA GLY A 448 -10.96 -17.64 -3.56
C GLY A 448 -11.24 -16.48 -2.60
N TYR A 449 -10.23 -15.95 -1.91
CA TYR A 449 -10.39 -14.80 -1.00
C TYR A 449 -10.48 -13.46 -1.75
N ILE A 450 -9.96 -13.38 -2.97
CA ILE A 450 -10.01 -12.21 -3.85
C ILE A 450 -10.60 -12.61 -5.21
N ARG A 451 -11.47 -11.77 -5.75
CA ARG A 451 -11.99 -11.97 -7.11
C ARG A 451 -10.92 -11.60 -8.14
N THR A 452 -10.59 -12.50 -9.04
CA THR A 452 -9.77 -12.21 -10.21
C THR A 452 -10.62 -12.14 -11.46
N ASN A 453 -10.46 -11.08 -12.25
CA ASN A 453 -10.90 -11.10 -13.64
C ASN A 453 -9.93 -11.98 -14.44
N ARG A 454 -10.40 -13.13 -14.88
CA ARG A 454 -9.66 -14.14 -15.67
C ARG A 454 -9.28 -13.66 -17.09
N LYS A 455 -8.82 -12.43 -17.28
CA LYS A 455 -8.15 -12.07 -18.54
C LYS A 455 -6.67 -12.40 -18.39
N LYS A 456 -6.19 -13.29 -19.28
CA LYS A 456 -4.83 -13.83 -19.41
C LYS A 456 -3.75 -12.83 -18.92
N GLN A 457 -3.38 -12.91 -17.65
CA GLN A 457 -2.09 -12.36 -17.22
C GLN A 457 -1.01 -13.27 -17.79
N LYS A 458 -0.03 -12.71 -18.50
CA LYS A 458 1.22 -13.41 -18.76
C LYS A 458 1.74 -13.90 -17.41
N LYS A 459 1.97 -15.20 -17.28
CA LYS A 459 2.62 -15.77 -16.09
C LYS A 459 4.00 -15.13 -15.99
N GLU A 460 4.16 -14.17 -15.12
CA GLU A 460 5.49 -13.72 -14.73
C GLU A 460 6.22 -14.87 -14.06
N ALA A 461 7.53 -15.00 -14.33
CA ALA A 461 8.35 -15.99 -13.66
C ALA A 461 8.32 -15.73 -12.15
N THR A 462 8.04 -16.76 -11.35
CA THR A 462 8.05 -16.66 -9.88
C THR A 462 9.45 -16.27 -9.39
N LEU A 463 9.51 -15.46 -8.30
CA LEU A 463 10.77 -15.13 -7.66
C LEU A 463 11.48 -16.42 -7.18
N PRO A 464 12.81 -16.48 -7.17
CA PRO A 464 13.52 -17.58 -6.51
C PRO A 464 13.34 -17.51 -4.99
N PRO A 465 13.49 -18.62 -4.24
CA PRO A 465 13.56 -18.60 -2.78
C PRO A 465 14.74 -17.71 -2.32
N LEU A 466 14.73 -17.29 -1.07
CA LEU A 466 15.88 -16.65 -0.46
C LEU A 466 16.99 -17.71 -0.33
N GLU A 467 18.22 -17.33 -0.66
CA GLU A 467 19.37 -18.22 -0.59
C GLU A 467 20.40 -17.66 0.37
N TYR A 468 20.80 -18.49 1.33
CA TYR A 468 21.84 -18.23 2.32
C TYR A 468 22.92 -19.31 2.23
N LYS A 469 24.11 -18.99 2.69
CA LYS A 469 25.21 -19.95 2.76
C LYS A 469 25.73 -20.07 4.19
N SER A 470 25.86 -21.30 4.69
CA SER A 470 26.51 -21.54 5.97
C SER A 470 28.02 -21.35 5.85
N LYS A 471 28.69 -21.23 7.00
CA LYS A 471 30.18 -21.17 7.09
C LYS A 471 30.84 -22.39 6.47
N SER A 472 30.18 -23.55 6.56
CA SER A 472 30.65 -24.83 6.00
C SER A 472 30.26 -25.01 4.51
N GLY A 473 29.69 -23.97 3.87
CA GLY A 473 29.39 -23.95 2.44
C GLY A 473 28.05 -24.56 2.02
N PHE A 474 27.21 -25.04 2.98
CA PHE A 474 25.88 -25.53 2.65
C PHE A 474 24.95 -24.40 2.19
N THR A 475 24.17 -24.68 1.16
CA THR A 475 23.11 -23.77 0.71
C THR A 475 21.86 -23.99 1.56
N ILE A 476 21.30 -22.87 2.06
CA ILE A 476 20.06 -22.84 2.84
C ILE A 476 19.03 -22.03 2.05
N LEU A 477 17.90 -22.64 1.76
CA LEU A 477 16.81 -22.01 1.01
C LEU A 477 15.65 -21.68 1.93
N VAL A 478 15.11 -20.46 1.80
CA VAL A 478 13.96 -19.99 2.58
C VAL A 478 12.84 -19.56 1.67
N GLY A 479 11.64 -20.08 1.88
CA GLY A 479 10.46 -19.73 1.11
C GLY A 479 9.92 -18.34 1.46
N ARG A 480 9.53 -17.55 0.44
CA ARG A 480 9.02 -16.17 0.60
C ARG A 480 7.53 -16.12 0.93
N ASN A 481 6.77 -17.13 0.50
CA ASN A 481 5.33 -17.25 0.68
C ASN A 481 4.90 -18.72 0.74
N ASN A 482 3.62 -19.00 1.07
CA ASN A 482 3.12 -20.36 1.27
C ASN A 482 3.20 -21.22 -0.01
N ARG A 483 2.97 -20.65 -1.20
CA ARG A 483 3.12 -21.39 -2.48
C ARG A 483 4.57 -21.78 -2.70
N GLN A 484 5.49 -20.92 -2.37
CA GLN A 484 6.92 -21.19 -2.51
C GLN A 484 7.38 -22.19 -1.44
N ASN A 485 6.84 -22.12 -0.22
CA ASN A 485 7.05 -23.12 0.82
C ASN A 485 6.65 -24.52 0.33
N ASP A 486 5.47 -24.65 -0.28
CA ASP A 486 5.02 -25.92 -0.88
C ASP A 486 5.95 -26.40 -1.98
N LYS A 487 6.29 -25.52 -2.92
CA LYS A 487 7.16 -25.88 -4.06
C LYS A 487 8.53 -26.31 -3.59
N LEU A 488 9.09 -25.60 -2.64
CA LEU A 488 10.41 -25.86 -2.07
C LEU A 488 10.43 -27.22 -1.35
N THR A 489 9.46 -27.46 -0.47
CA THR A 489 9.40 -28.66 0.37
C THR A 489 8.99 -29.92 -0.39
N LEU A 490 7.99 -29.80 -1.31
CA LEU A 490 7.36 -30.98 -1.90
C LEU A 490 7.88 -31.31 -3.31
N LYS A 491 8.59 -30.38 -3.98
CA LYS A 491 8.99 -30.55 -5.39
C LYS A 491 10.47 -30.31 -5.65
N GLN A 492 11.15 -29.49 -4.87
CA GLN A 492 12.54 -29.07 -5.12
C GLN A 492 13.54 -29.77 -4.19
N ALA A 493 13.19 -29.94 -2.92
CA ALA A 493 14.07 -30.53 -1.94
C ALA A 493 14.22 -32.05 -2.12
N ASP A 494 15.41 -32.56 -1.87
CA ASP A 494 15.70 -34.00 -1.83
C ASP A 494 15.16 -34.64 -0.54
N LYS A 495 14.87 -35.95 -0.56
CA LYS A 495 14.37 -36.69 0.61
C LYS A 495 15.30 -36.69 1.80
N ASN A 496 16.60 -36.44 1.59
CA ASN A 496 17.62 -36.40 2.64
C ASN A 496 17.90 -35.00 3.17
N ASP A 497 17.40 -33.94 2.49
CA ASP A 497 17.53 -32.57 2.93
C ASP A 497 16.82 -32.34 4.27
N PHE A 498 17.28 -31.35 5.03
CA PHE A 498 16.67 -31.00 6.31
C PHE A 498 15.71 -29.83 6.15
N TRP A 499 14.50 -30.03 6.66
CA TRP A 499 13.44 -29.05 6.71
C TRP A 499 13.31 -28.47 8.11
N PHE A 500 13.07 -27.16 8.21
CA PHE A 500 12.92 -26.39 9.44
C PHE A 500 11.67 -25.53 9.38
N HIS A 501 10.97 -25.40 10.51
CA HIS A 501 9.85 -24.50 10.70
C HIS A 501 9.68 -24.14 12.18
N THR A 502 9.22 -22.92 12.46
CA THR A 502 8.87 -22.50 13.83
C THR A 502 7.69 -23.30 14.36
N LYS A 503 7.82 -23.84 15.57
CA LYS A 503 6.80 -24.69 16.19
C LYS A 503 5.55 -23.87 16.50
N GLU A 504 4.40 -24.26 15.94
CA GLU A 504 3.08 -23.63 16.15
C GLU A 504 3.02 -22.11 15.88
N ILE A 505 4.01 -21.56 15.19
CA ILE A 505 4.10 -20.14 14.85
C ILE A 505 4.15 -20.00 13.32
N PRO A 506 3.37 -19.09 12.70
CA PRO A 506 3.47 -18.81 11.27
C PRO A 506 4.88 -18.40 10.85
N GLY A 507 5.40 -19.01 9.78
CA GLY A 507 6.75 -18.76 9.30
C GLY A 507 7.03 -19.38 7.93
N SER A 508 8.27 -19.24 7.47
CA SER A 508 8.76 -19.80 6.23
C SER A 508 9.29 -21.22 6.42
N HIS A 509 9.16 -22.06 5.39
CA HIS A 509 9.92 -23.30 5.30
C HIS A 509 11.37 -22.96 4.96
N THR A 510 12.28 -23.47 5.75
CA THR A 510 13.73 -23.34 5.55
C THR A 510 14.31 -24.71 5.27
N ILE A 511 15.17 -24.85 4.25
CA ILE A 511 15.71 -26.13 3.82
C ILE A 511 17.22 -26.04 3.66
N ILE A 512 17.95 -26.94 4.30
CA ILE A 512 19.38 -27.17 4.02
C ILE A 512 19.47 -28.15 2.85
N VAL A 513 20.09 -27.71 1.77
CA VAL A 513 20.40 -28.55 0.61
C VAL A 513 21.66 -29.34 0.93
N THR A 514 21.50 -30.64 1.20
CA THR A 514 22.58 -31.48 1.69
C THR A 514 23.50 -32.02 0.60
N ASN A 515 23.01 -32.18 -0.62
CA ASN A 515 23.73 -32.83 -1.72
C ASN A 515 24.37 -34.17 -1.31
N GLY A 516 23.72 -34.91 -0.38
CA GLY A 516 24.19 -36.20 0.14
C GLY A 516 25.20 -36.10 1.29
N GLN A 517 25.60 -34.90 1.71
CA GLN A 517 26.48 -34.66 2.85
C GLN A 517 25.66 -34.48 4.14
N THR A 518 26.31 -34.68 5.29
CA THR A 518 25.67 -34.43 6.61
C THR A 518 26.07 -33.03 7.06
N PRO A 519 25.10 -32.12 7.29
CA PRO A 519 25.40 -30.78 7.80
C PRO A 519 25.92 -30.87 9.25
N ASP A 520 26.82 -29.96 9.58
CA ASP A 520 27.35 -29.77 10.93
C ASP A 520 26.32 -29.08 11.84
N ASP A 521 26.54 -29.15 13.15
CA ASP A 521 25.62 -28.56 14.14
C ASP A 521 25.49 -27.04 13.99
N ASP A 522 26.55 -26.33 13.60
CA ASP A 522 26.53 -24.90 13.37
C ASP A 522 25.62 -24.55 12.18
N THR A 523 25.65 -25.33 11.10
CA THR A 523 24.74 -25.17 9.94
C THR A 523 23.29 -25.42 10.33
N ILE A 524 23.03 -26.45 11.16
CA ILE A 524 21.70 -26.78 11.68
C ILE A 524 21.16 -25.63 12.54
N LEU A 525 21.97 -25.10 13.46
CA LEU A 525 21.61 -23.95 14.29
C LEU A 525 21.36 -22.70 13.48
N TYR A 526 22.20 -22.43 12.48
CA TYR A 526 22.01 -21.27 11.58
C TYR A 526 20.72 -21.39 10.76
N ALA A 527 20.41 -22.55 10.20
CA ALA A 527 19.16 -22.75 9.47
C ALA A 527 17.93 -22.61 10.39
N ALA A 528 18.02 -23.07 11.64
CA ALA A 528 16.97 -22.86 12.63
C ALA A 528 16.81 -21.37 12.99
N SER A 529 17.90 -20.62 13.15
CA SER A 529 17.89 -19.17 13.40
C SER A 529 17.28 -18.41 12.23
N LEU A 530 17.57 -18.80 10.99
CA LEU A 530 16.93 -18.26 9.79
C LEU A 530 15.42 -18.56 9.75
N ALA A 531 14.99 -19.80 10.10
CA ALA A 531 13.57 -20.13 10.18
C ALA A 531 12.84 -19.27 11.22
N ALA A 532 13.47 -19.01 12.37
CA ALA A 532 12.96 -18.12 13.41
C ALA A 532 12.89 -16.66 12.92
N TYR A 533 13.92 -16.17 12.24
CA TYR A 533 13.98 -14.82 11.66
C TYR A 533 12.88 -14.60 10.60
N HIS A 534 12.64 -15.59 9.76
CA HIS A 534 11.59 -15.56 8.74
C HIS A 534 10.24 -16.06 9.27
N SER A 535 9.89 -15.73 10.51
CA SER A 535 8.61 -16.07 11.14
C SER A 535 7.99 -14.86 11.86
N LYS A 536 6.75 -15.03 12.33
CA LYS A 536 6.05 -14.06 13.19
C LYS A 536 6.82 -13.78 14.50
N ALA A 537 7.70 -14.69 14.92
CA ALA A 537 8.50 -14.58 16.14
C ALA A 537 9.87 -13.92 15.93
N ARG A 538 10.13 -13.25 14.81
CA ARG A 538 11.44 -12.63 14.47
C ARG A 538 12.01 -11.69 15.54
N ASN A 539 11.19 -11.09 16.38
CA ASN A 539 11.60 -10.16 17.43
C ASN A 539 11.56 -10.79 18.84
N ALA A 540 11.35 -12.10 18.94
CA ALA A 540 11.37 -12.81 20.20
C ALA A 540 12.81 -13.21 20.60
N GLY A 541 13.07 -13.43 21.89
CA GLY A 541 14.41 -13.83 22.35
C GLY A 541 14.74 -15.26 21.93
N LYS A 542 14.00 -16.26 22.43
CA LYS A 542 14.19 -17.67 22.07
C LYS A 542 12.94 -18.25 21.43
N VAL A 543 13.09 -18.82 20.23
CA VAL A 543 12.00 -19.35 19.41
C VAL A 543 12.20 -20.86 19.24
N PRO A 544 11.16 -21.68 19.53
CA PRO A 544 11.21 -23.11 19.24
C PRO A 544 11.09 -23.36 17.74
N VAL A 545 12.04 -24.07 17.17
CA VAL A 545 12.08 -24.46 15.76
C VAL A 545 12.16 -25.96 15.66
N ASP A 546 11.19 -26.57 14.99
CA ASP A 546 11.20 -27.99 14.67
C ASP A 546 11.97 -28.23 13.39
N TYR A 547 12.75 -29.31 13.33
CA TYR A 547 13.44 -29.75 12.14
C TYR A 547 13.39 -31.26 11.96
N THR A 548 13.33 -31.70 10.72
CA THR A 548 13.31 -33.12 10.35
C THR A 548 13.77 -33.28 8.90
N LYS A 549 13.96 -34.51 8.44
CA LYS A 549 14.27 -34.76 7.03
C LYS A 549 13.02 -34.64 6.17
N ILE A 550 13.18 -34.14 4.94
CA ILE A 550 12.07 -33.96 3.97
C ILE A 550 11.23 -35.23 3.78
N ARG A 551 11.82 -36.42 3.85
CA ARG A 551 11.09 -37.70 3.75
C ARG A 551 9.99 -37.88 4.81
N TYR A 552 10.07 -37.15 5.90
CA TYR A 552 9.10 -37.17 7.01
C TYR A 552 8.10 -36.02 6.98
N VAL A 553 8.16 -35.20 5.93
CA VAL A 553 7.24 -34.08 5.71
C VAL A 553 6.27 -34.43 4.59
N SER A 554 4.98 -34.30 4.84
CA SER A 554 3.95 -34.61 3.85
C SER A 554 2.83 -33.57 3.88
N LYS A 555 2.10 -33.46 2.78
CA LYS A 555 0.97 -32.54 2.66
C LYS A 555 -0.34 -33.34 2.66
N PRO A 556 -1.25 -33.11 3.62
CA PRO A 556 -2.59 -33.70 3.61
C PRO A 556 -3.36 -33.28 2.36
N GLN A 557 -4.17 -34.19 1.82
CA GLN A 557 -5.01 -33.91 0.66
C GLN A 557 -6.02 -32.81 0.99
N GLY A 558 -6.09 -31.78 0.17
CA GLY A 558 -7.01 -30.65 0.32
C GLY A 558 -6.56 -29.56 1.29
N SER A 559 -5.39 -29.70 1.95
CA SER A 559 -4.87 -28.66 2.82
C SER A 559 -4.40 -27.40 2.07
N LYS A 560 -4.44 -26.25 2.74
CA LYS A 560 -4.05 -24.96 2.19
C LYS A 560 -2.55 -24.90 1.83
N PRO A 561 -2.13 -23.97 0.93
CA PRO A 561 -0.71 -23.77 0.66
C PRO A 561 0.11 -23.50 1.93
N GLY A 562 1.32 -24.04 2.01
CA GLY A 562 2.22 -23.91 3.17
C GLY A 562 1.90 -24.81 4.35
N MET A 563 0.78 -25.52 4.36
CA MET A 563 0.41 -26.43 5.43
C MET A 563 0.95 -27.83 5.16
N VAL A 564 1.74 -28.34 6.10
CA VAL A 564 2.34 -29.67 6.06
C VAL A 564 2.19 -30.36 7.42
N ILE A 565 2.21 -31.70 7.42
CA ILE A 565 2.39 -32.54 8.60
C ILE A 565 3.76 -33.18 8.56
N TYR A 566 4.37 -33.32 9.70
CA TYR A 566 5.70 -33.91 9.81
C TYR A 566 5.82 -34.76 11.07
N VAL A 567 6.74 -35.69 11.02
CA VAL A 567 7.05 -36.63 12.12
C VAL A 567 8.55 -36.73 12.29
N ASN A 568 8.98 -37.39 13.39
CA ASN A 568 10.40 -37.57 13.73
C ASN A 568 11.19 -36.27 13.85
N GLN A 569 10.52 -35.18 14.26
CA GLN A 569 11.12 -33.86 14.45
C GLN A 569 11.96 -33.81 15.73
N LYS A 570 12.97 -32.96 15.70
CA LYS A 570 13.69 -32.44 16.85
C LYS A 570 13.40 -30.96 16.99
N THR A 571 13.31 -30.45 18.21
CA THR A 571 13.07 -29.03 18.49
C THR A 571 14.36 -28.38 19.01
N LEU A 572 14.71 -27.23 18.41
CA LEU A 572 15.79 -26.35 18.85
C LEU A 572 15.21 -25.04 19.34
N TYR A 573 15.84 -24.46 20.37
CA TYR A 573 15.49 -23.12 20.85
C TYR A 573 16.59 -22.16 20.42
N VAL A 574 16.28 -21.28 19.47
CA VAL A 574 17.25 -20.41 18.82
C VAL A 574 16.83 -18.93 18.90
N GLU A 575 17.80 -18.03 18.81
CA GLU A 575 17.55 -16.62 18.62
C GLU A 575 17.39 -16.34 17.12
N PRO A 576 16.38 -15.52 16.72
CA PRO A 576 16.20 -15.15 15.33
C PRO A 576 17.39 -14.30 14.83
N MET A 577 18.10 -14.78 13.84
CA MET A 577 19.25 -14.07 13.24
C MET A 577 19.25 -14.26 11.73
N GLU A 578 19.60 -13.20 10.99
CA GLU A 578 19.76 -13.23 9.55
C GLU A 578 21.23 -13.51 9.14
N ASN A 579 22.21 -13.07 9.96
CA ASN A 579 23.66 -13.20 9.76
C ASN A 579 24.33 -13.84 10.97
#